data_08575f753e1db9178fe2f0bb7c31bddd
#
_entry.id   08575f753e1db9178fe2f0bb7c31bddd
#
_cell.length_a   1.000
_cell.length_b   1.000
_cell.length_c   1.000
_cell.angle_alpha   90.00
_cell.angle_beta   90.00
_cell.angle_gamma   90.00
#
_symmetry.space_group_name_H-M   'P 1'
#
loop_
_entity.id
_entity.type
_entity.pdbx_description
1 polymer ?
#
loop_
_entity_poly.entity_id
_entity_poly.type
_entity_poly.pdbx_seq_one_letter_code
_entity_poly.pdbx_strand_id
1 'polypeptide(L)'
;MALGPLAESALREVHVPRVIMGTGGITEKGLFNSNTLLVQCERLMLEAAEEVWVVADSSKFGKSALAHLCELSKVTRMIVDAGLSDSWREIIRGVGIELTIADVG
;
A
#
# COMPACT_ATOMS: atom_id res chain seq x y z
N MET A 1 -11.60 -5.14 -12.17
CA MET A 1 -10.19 -5.23 -12.60
C MET A 1 -10.00 -6.51 -13.42
N ALA A 2 -9.40 -6.39 -14.59
CA ALA A 2 -9.07 -7.56 -15.40
C ALA A 2 -7.80 -8.22 -14.84
N LEU A 3 -7.88 -9.52 -14.55
CA LEU A 3 -6.76 -10.31 -14.05
C LEU A 3 -6.35 -11.33 -15.11
N GLY A 4 -5.06 -11.55 -15.29
CA GLY A 4 -4.53 -12.53 -16.20
C GLY A 4 -3.32 -12.04 -16.98
N PRO A 5 -2.68 -12.93 -17.76
CA PRO A 5 -1.41 -12.60 -18.43
C PRO A 5 -1.47 -11.40 -19.37
N LEU A 6 -2.59 -11.20 -20.05
CA LEU A 6 -2.74 -10.06 -20.96
C LEU A 6 -2.80 -8.73 -20.20
N ALA A 7 -3.55 -8.69 -19.10
CA ALA A 7 -3.63 -7.49 -18.26
C ALA A 7 -2.29 -7.19 -17.58
N GLU A 8 -1.59 -8.22 -17.11
CA GLU A 8 -0.27 -8.07 -16.51
C GLU A 8 0.75 -7.55 -17.52
N SER A 9 0.72 -8.05 -18.73
CA SER A 9 1.61 -7.61 -19.81
C SER A 9 1.35 -6.14 -20.15
N ALA A 10 0.09 -5.72 -20.21
CA ALA A 10 -0.26 -4.33 -20.46
C ALA A 10 0.23 -3.41 -19.33
N LEU A 11 0.12 -3.84 -18.08
CA LEU A 11 0.59 -3.06 -16.94
C LEU A 11 2.10 -2.87 -16.92
N ARG A 12 2.86 -3.84 -17.41
CA ARG A 12 4.33 -3.71 -17.50
C ARG A 12 4.78 -2.64 -18.48
N GLU A 13 3.95 -2.33 -19.46
CA GLU A 13 4.25 -1.31 -20.47
C GLU A 13 3.77 0.08 -20.08
N VAL A 14 3.00 0.17 -19.00
CA VAL A 14 2.42 1.44 -18.53
C VAL A 14 3.32 2.08 -17.49
N HIS A 15 3.49 3.39 -17.60
CA HIS A 15 4.16 4.20 -16.60
C HIS A 15 3.17 5.26 -16.10
N VAL A 16 2.92 5.30 -14.79
CA VAL A 16 1.97 6.25 -14.20
C VAL A 16 2.68 7.09 -13.13
N PRO A 17 2.31 8.38 -12.99
CA PRO A 17 2.96 9.21 -11.98
C PRO A 17 2.61 8.82 -10.55
N ARG A 18 1.42 8.31 -10.31
CA ARG A 18 0.97 7.98 -8.95
C ARG A 18 -0.06 6.88 -8.96
N VAL A 19 0.05 5.97 -7.99
CA VAL A 19 -1.00 5.01 -7.70
C VAL A 19 -1.50 5.26 -6.27
N ILE A 20 -2.83 5.21 -6.09
CA ILE A 20 -3.46 5.35 -4.78
C ILE A 20 -4.19 4.04 -4.51
N MET A 21 -3.89 3.40 -3.39
CA MET A 21 -4.44 2.09 -3.09
C MET A 21 -4.74 1.90 -1.61
N GLY A 22 -5.64 0.96 -1.32
CA GLY A 22 -5.88 0.48 0.02
C GLY A 22 -5.08 -0.79 0.28
N THR A 23 -5.17 -1.30 1.51
CA THR A 23 -4.51 -2.54 1.91
C THR A 23 -5.37 -3.29 2.93
N GLY A 24 -5.22 -4.60 2.98
CA GLY A 24 -5.90 -5.45 3.96
C GLY A 24 -5.19 -5.50 5.31
N GLY A 25 -3.91 -5.20 5.35
CA GLY A 25 -3.14 -5.17 6.59
C GLY A 25 -1.79 -4.51 6.40
N ILE A 26 -1.26 -3.95 7.48
CA ILE A 26 0.03 -3.28 7.51
C ILE A 26 0.81 -3.76 8.73
N THR A 27 2.02 -4.26 8.49
CA THR A 27 2.97 -4.60 9.55
C THR A 27 4.31 -3.95 9.24
N GLU A 28 5.29 -4.14 10.12
CA GLU A 28 6.65 -3.68 9.86
C GLU A 28 7.28 -4.36 8.64
N LYS A 29 6.73 -5.51 8.23
CA LYS A 29 7.18 -6.25 7.05
C LYS A 29 6.58 -5.70 5.75
N GLY A 30 5.57 -4.83 5.84
CA GLY A 30 4.97 -4.22 4.67
C GLY A 30 3.46 -4.27 4.62
N LEU A 31 2.95 -4.24 3.40
CA LEU A 31 1.51 -4.27 3.11
C LEU A 31 1.08 -5.67 2.74
N PHE A 32 -0.13 -6.05 3.15
CA PHE A 32 -0.69 -7.37 2.90
C PHE A 32 -2.12 -7.27 2.36
N ASN A 33 -2.48 -8.21 1.49
CA ASN A 33 -3.85 -8.39 1.02
C ASN A 33 -4.22 -9.87 1.04
N SER A 34 -5.51 -10.15 1.12
CA SER A 34 -5.99 -11.53 1.20
C SER A 34 -6.20 -12.20 -0.16
N ASN A 35 -6.27 -11.42 -1.24
CA ASN A 35 -6.47 -11.96 -2.60
C ASN A 35 -5.14 -12.06 -3.34
N THR A 36 -4.63 -13.27 -3.52
CA THR A 36 -3.33 -13.51 -4.14
C THR A 36 -3.26 -13.12 -5.62
N LEU A 37 -4.37 -13.26 -6.34
CA LEU A 37 -4.43 -12.85 -7.76
C LEU A 37 -4.38 -11.33 -7.88
N LEU A 38 -5.13 -10.65 -7.03
CA LEU A 38 -5.14 -9.19 -7.00
C LEU A 38 -3.77 -8.63 -6.62
N VAL A 39 -3.07 -9.28 -5.70
CA VAL A 39 -1.73 -8.87 -5.28
C VAL A 39 -0.74 -8.86 -6.44
N GLN A 40 -0.79 -9.86 -7.32
CA GLN A 40 0.09 -9.90 -8.49
C GLN A 40 -0.14 -8.69 -9.40
N CYS A 41 -1.39 -8.35 -9.65
CA CYS A 41 -1.75 -7.18 -10.44
C CYS A 41 -1.31 -5.89 -9.76
N GLU A 42 -1.53 -5.79 -8.45
CA GLU A 42 -1.15 -4.62 -7.67
C GLU A 42 0.38 -4.42 -7.63
N ARG A 43 1.15 -5.49 -7.57
CA ARG A 43 2.63 -5.40 -7.63
C ARG A 43 3.10 -4.76 -8.93
N LEU A 44 2.46 -5.12 -10.04
CA LEU A 44 2.79 -4.54 -11.34
C LEU A 44 2.42 -3.05 -11.39
N MET A 45 1.30 -2.67 -10.79
CA MET A 45 0.90 -1.28 -10.69
C MET A 45 1.90 -0.47 -9.86
N LEU A 46 2.39 -1.05 -8.76
CA LEU A 46 3.40 -0.41 -7.92
C LEU A 46 4.71 -0.18 -8.66
N GLU A 47 5.13 -1.14 -9.48
CA GLU A 47 6.34 -1.01 -10.30
C GLU A 47 6.19 0.05 -11.37
N ALA A 48 4.98 0.23 -11.91
CA ALA A 48 4.71 1.21 -12.96
C ALA A 48 4.59 2.63 -12.44
N ALA A 49 4.39 2.81 -11.14
CA ALA A 49 4.13 4.12 -10.54
C ALA A 49 5.40 4.79 -10.01
N GLU A 50 5.51 6.09 -10.20
CA GLU A 50 6.59 6.88 -9.61
C GLU A 50 6.35 7.11 -8.11
N GLU A 51 5.09 7.30 -7.72
CA GLU A 51 4.69 7.46 -6.32
C GLU A 51 3.63 6.44 -5.95
N VAL A 52 3.73 5.93 -4.74
CA VAL A 52 2.76 4.99 -4.18
C VAL A 52 2.13 5.63 -2.94
N TRP A 53 0.84 5.90 -3.01
CA TRP A 53 0.07 6.43 -1.89
C TRP A 53 -0.84 5.33 -1.36
N VAL A 54 -0.83 5.16 -0.05
CA VAL A 54 -1.69 4.17 0.62
C VAL A 54 -2.68 4.91 1.51
N VAL A 55 -3.96 4.59 1.35
CA VAL A 55 -5.02 5.10 2.22
C VAL A 55 -5.48 3.93 3.08
N ALA A 56 -5.37 4.06 4.37
CA ALA A 56 -5.66 2.98 5.30
C ALA A 56 -6.33 3.50 6.57
N ASP A 57 -7.15 2.63 7.14
CA ASP A 57 -7.77 2.80 8.43
C ASP A 57 -6.76 2.35 9.49
N SER A 58 -6.71 3.01 10.62
CA SER A 58 -5.81 2.63 11.73
C SER A 58 -6.02 1.19 12.20
N SER A 59 -7.20 0.63 12.00
CA SER A 59 -7.51 -0.77 12.33
C SER A 59 -6.73 -1.79 11.50
N LYS A 60 -6.16 -1.38 10.38
CA LYS A 60 -5.37 -2.26 9.50
C LYS A 60 -3.94 -2.47 10.00
N PHE A 61 -3.47 -1.64 10.90
CA PHE A 61 -2.10 -1.72 11.42
C PHE A 61 -1.94 -2.87 12.41
N GLY A 62 -0.82 -3.58 12.32
CA GLY A 62 -0.56 -4.74 13.14
C GLY A 62 -1.23 -6.03 12.65
N LYS A 63 -1.90 -5.98 11.52
CA LYS A 63 -2.56 -7.13 10.92
C LYS A 63 -1.85 -7.55 9.64
N SER A 64 -1.64 -8.85 9.47
CA SER A 64 -1.18 -9.40 8.21
C SER A 64 -2.34 -10.11 7.51
N ALA A 65 -2.16 -10.39 6.24
CA ALA A 65 -3.11 -11.15 5.45
C ALA A 65 -2.35 -12.23 4.67
N LEU A 66 -3.06 -12.98 3.84
CA LEU A 66 -2.50 -14.16 3.17
C LEU A 66 -1.30 -13.84 2.29
N ALA A 67 -1.34 -12.72 1.57
CA ALA A 67 -0.31 -12.40 0.59
C ALA A 67 0.39 -11.08 0.91
N HIS A 68 1.72 -11.12 0.91
CA HIS A 68 2.57 -9.94 1.06
C HIS A 68 2.58 -9.17 -0.25
N LEU A 69 2.19 -7.89 -0.20
CA LEU A 69 2.11 -7.04 -1.38
C LEU A 69 3.44 -6.36 -1.69
N CYS A 70 3.99 -5.64 -0.72
CA CYS A 70 5.27 -4.94 -0.87
C CYS A 70 5.83 -4.55 0.49
N GLU A 71 7.10 -4.17 0.52
CA GLU A 71 7.74 -3.63 1.72
C GLU A 71 7.29 -2.19 1.98
N LEU A 72 7.37 -1.75 3.24
CA LEU A 72 7.02 -0.37 3.60
C LEU A 72 7.83 0.67 2.83
N SER A 73 9.09 0.38 2.55
CA SER A 73 9.97 1.30 1.82
C SER A 73 9.49 1.63 0.41
N LYS A 74 8.56 0.84 -0.14
CA LYS A 74 7.96 1.10 -1.46
C LYS A 74 6.93 2.22 -1.42
N VAL A 75 6.38 2.51 -0.25
CA VAL A 75 5.31 3.51 -0.07
C VAL A 75 5.90 4.91 0.02
N THR A 76 5.37 5.84 -0.76
CA THR A 76 5.80 7.24 -0.76
C THR A 76 5.04 8.05 0.30
N ARG A 77 3.72 7.85 0.35
CA ARG A 77 2.85 8.57 1.28
C ARG A 77 1.79 7.63 1.83
N MET A 78 1.43 7.85 3.08
CA MET A 78 0.36 7.10 3.74
C MET A 78 -0.61 8.06 4.38
N ILE A 79 -1.90 7.86 4.14
CA ILE A 79 -2.98 8.68 4.69
C ILE A 79 -3.80 7.78 5.61
N VAL A 80 -3.84 8.13 6.89
CA VAL A 80 -4.46 7.31 7.93
C VAL A 80 -5.30 8.19 8.84
N ASP A 81 -6.34 7.64 9.45
CA ASP A 81 -7.18 8.36 10.41
C ASP A 81 -6.43 8.64 11.73
N ALA A 82 -6.97 9.53 12.54
CA ALA A 82 -6.36 9.99 13.79
C ALA A 82 -6.21 8.90 14.85
N GLY A 83 -6.85 7.75 14.67
CA GLY A 83 -6.74 6.61 15.61
C GLY A 83 -5.41 5.88 15.59
N LEU A 84 -4.51 6.22 14.67
CA LEU A 84 -3.21 5.58 14.58
C LEU A 84 -2.36 5.91 15.80
N SER A 85 -1.78 4.87 16.44
CA SER A 85 -0.95 5.02 17.64
C SER A 85 0.34 5.78 17.34
N ASP A 86 0.91 6.40 18.37
CA ASP A 86 2.17 7.14 18.25
C ASP A 86 3.32 6.22 17.84
N SER A 87 3.35 4.99 18.34
CA SER A 87 4.39 4.02 17.97
C SER A 87 4.35 3.70 16.48
N TRP A 88 3.16 3.51 15.91
CA TRP A 88 3.04 3.30 14.47
C TRP A 88 3.41 4.53 13.65
N ARG A 89 3.05 5.71 14.13
CA ARG A 89 3.45 6.96 13.46
C ARG A 89 4.97 7.09 13.38
N GLU A 90 5.67 6.74 14.44
CA GLU A 90 7.13 6.75 14.47
C GLU A 90 7.72 5.72 13.50
N ILE A 91 7.18 4.51 13.47
CA ILE A 91 7.62 3.46 12.56
C ILE A 91 7.47 3.91 11.10
N ILE A 92 6.32 4.44 10.73
CA ILE A 92 6.03 4.88 9.36
C ILE A 92 6.96 6.03 8.95
N ARG A 93 7.13 7.02 9.81
CA ARG A 93 8.02 8.15 9.54
C ARG A 93 9.49 7.71 9.48
N GLY A 94 9.86 6.75 10.32
CA GLY A 94 11.21 6.21 10.36
C GLY A 94 11.63 5.48 9.10
N VAL A 95 10.69 4.92 8.37
CA VAL A 95 10.93 4.28 7.07
C VAL A 95 11.13 5.32 5.96
N GLY A 96 10.70 6.56 6.19
CA GLY A 96 10.78 7.62 5.18
C GLY A 96 9.46 7.87 4.45
N ILE A 97 8.37 7.30 4.94
CA ILE A 97 7.04 7.51 4.37
C ILE A 97 6.48 8.84 4.87
N GLU A 98 5.93 9.62 3.96
CA GLU A 98 5.24 10.86 4.30
C GLU A 98 3.86 10.50 4.88
N LEU A 99 3.68 10.73 6.17
CA LEU A 99 2.45 10.37 6.86
C LEU A 99 1.52 11.58 6.97
N THR A 100 0.30 11.40 6.49
CA THR A 100 -0.77 12.39 6.61
C THR A 100 -1.87 11.79 7.50
N ILE A 101 -2.23 12.49 8.56
CA ILE A 101 -3.34 12.09 9.42
C ILE A 101 -4.59 12.81 8.94
N ALA A 102 -5.56 12.04 8.49
CA ALA A 102 -6.83 12.58 8.02
C ALA A 102 -7.75 12.82 9.21
N ASP A 103 -8.31 14.03 9.27
CA ASP A 103 -9.33 14.35 10.27
C ASP A 103 -10.69 13.98 9.68
N VAL A 104 -11.23 12.86 10.11
CA VAL A 104 -12.58 12.40 9.76
C VAL A 104 -13.49 12.74 10.91
N GLY A 105 -13.77 14.01 11.02
CA GLY A 105 -14.51 14.59 12.13
C GLY A 105 -15.93 14.13 12.30
#